data_a5635266ad42a4e613dbc5e2e754eed5
#
_entry.id   a5635266ad42a4e613dbc5e2e754eed5
#
_cell.length_a   1.000
_cell.length_b   1.000
_cell.length_c   1.000
_cell.angle_alpha   90.00
_cell.angle_beta   90.00
_cell.angle_gamma   90.00
#
_symmetry.space_group_name_H-M   'P 1'
#
loop_
_entity.id
_entity.type
_entity.pdbx_description
1 polymer ?
#
loop_
_entity_poly.entity_id
_entity_poly.type
_entity_poly.pdbx_seq_one_letter_code
_entity_poly.pdbx_strand_id
1 'polypeptide(L)'
;DQEQFDAFLGVLPDGEVPHTLDAFQNVKYTNPEKWRQMKAKVRLYNSTASRGTLPEAASASAPQDKLQGYLLNHEHPRGKEKAHVINQVLGYNVENWETFQKKLLAEVQKSPVTKTASTQFGERYTVPVILYGRKDRFLRLNTVWQIDTGGKDPHFITATPERKK
;
A
#
# COMPACT_ATOMS: atom_id res chain seq x y z
N ASP A 1 6.06 15.49 22.40
CA ASP A 1 6.22 15.47 20.92
C ASP A 1 7.56 14.85 20.47
N GLN A 2 8.62 15.03 21.24
CA GLN A 2 9.92 14.43 20.91
C GLN A 2 9.85 12.91 20.91
N GLU A 3 9.24 12.31 21.91
CA GLU A 3 9.07 10.86 21.99
C GLU A 3 8.28 10.31 20.81
N GLN A 4 7.23 11.02 20.42
CA GLN A 4 6.38 10.61 19.29
C GLN A 4 7.14 10.74 17.98
N PHE A 5 7.92 11.81 17.81
CA PHE A 5 8.77 12.00 16.63
C PHE A 5 9.79 10.85 16.52
N ASP A 6 10.47 10.53 17.61
CA ASP A 6 11.44 9.43 17.63
C ASP A 6 10.78 8.08 17.30
N ALA A 7 9.59 7.84 17.83
CA ALA A 7 8.83 6.63 17.53
C ALA A 7 8.47 6.52 16.05
N PHE A 8 8.04 7.61 15.42
CA PHE A 8 7.71 7.63 14.00
C PHE A 8 8.95 7.41 13.14
N LEU A 9 10.08 8.02 13.49
CA LEU A 9 11.34 7.82 12.77
C LEU A 9 11.81 6.36 12.83
N GLY A 10 11.53 5.67 13.93
CA GLY A 10 11.91 4.27 14.10
C GLY A 10 11.02 3.28 13.32
N VAL A 11 9.85 3.70 12.89
CA VAL A 11 8.85 2.83 12.24
C VAL A 11 8.69 3.11 10.76
N LEU A 12 8.62 4.38 10.36
CA LEU A 12 8.36 4.74 8.97
C LEU A 12 9.64 4.84 8.15
N PRO A 13 9.57 4.53 6.84
CA PRO A 13 10.71 4.68 5.94
C PRO A 13 11.19 6.12 5.84
N ASP A 14 12.44 6.29 5.46
CA ASP A 14 13.02 7.60 5.21
C ASP A 14 12.19 8.40 4.20
N GLY A 15 12.00 9.68 4.49
CA GLY A 15 11.22 10.57 3.63
C GLY A 15 9.74 10.61 3.94
N GLU A 16 9.23 9.71 4.79
CA GLU A 16 7.81 9.73 5.17
C GLU A 16 7.55 10.46 6.48
N VAL A 17 8.60 10.77 7.22
CA VAL A 17 8.55 11.58 8.44
C VAL A 17 9.38 12.84 8.19
N PRO A 18 8.90 14.04 8.57
CA PRO A 18 9.73 15.24 8.46
C PRO A 18 11.07 15.08 9.18
N HIS A 19 12.11 15.70 8.65
CA HIS A 19 13.47 15.50 9.15
C HIS A 19 13.77 16.18 10.48
N THR A 20 12.94 17.14 10.90
CA THR A 20 13.17 17.89 12.15
C THR A 20 11.94 17.84 13.03
N LEU A 21 12.16 18.01 14.34
CA LEU A 21 11.06 18.06 15.31
C LEU A 21 10.10 19.22 14.99
N ASP A 22 10.63 20.38 14.62
CA ASP A 22 9.80 21.54 14.28
C ASP A 22 8.88 21.25 13.09
N ALA A 23 9.42 20.63 12.03
CA ALA A 23 8.62 20.24 10.86
C ALA A 23 7.58 19.18 11.21
N PHE A 24 7.94 18.22 12.06
CA PHE A 24 7.02 17.20 12.55
C PHE A 24 5.87 17.82 13.36
N GLN A 25 6.19 18.74 14.28
CA GLN A 25 5.18 19.46 15.06
C GLN A 25 4.28 20.30 14.17
N ASN A 26 4.84 20.94 13.15
CA ASN A 26 4.06 21.72 12.20
C ASN A 26 3.01 20.84 11.49
N VAL A 27 3.38 19.64 11.06
CA VAL A 27 2.43 18.69 10.48
C VAL A 27 1.36 18.30 11.51
N LYS A 28 1.78 17.95 12.73
CA LYS A 28 0.87 17.49 13.78
C LYS A 28 -0.21 18.53 14.11
N TYR A 29 0.18 19.81 14.18
CA TYR A 29 -0.72 20.86 14.66
C TYR A 29 -1.38 21.68 13.54
N THR A 30 -0.85 21.65 12.31
CA THR A 30 -1.36 22.49 11.24
C THR A 30 -1.80 21.74 9.98
N ASN A 31 -1.48 20.45 9.87
CA ASN A 31 -1.84 19.63 8.71
C ASN A 31 -2.51 18.32 9.16
N PRO A 32 -3.81 18.35 9.51
CA PRO A 32 -4.50 17.19 10.05
C PRO A 32 -4.56 16.00 9.09
N GLU A 33 -4.63 16.25 7.79
CA GLU A 33 -4.67 15.16 6.80
C GLU A 33 -3.34 14.39 6.75
N LYS A 34 -2.23 15.10 6.66
CA LYS A 34 -0.91 14.47 6.64
C LYS A 34 -0.60 13.79 7.97
N TRP A 35 -0.98 14.39 9.08
CA TRP A 35 -0.83 13.81 10.41
C TRP A 35 -1.58 12.49 10.52
N ARG A 36 -2.81 12.44 10.04
CA ARG A 36 -3.64 11.23 10.03
C ARG A 36 -3.01 10.13 9.19
N GLN A 37 -2.44 10.48 8.02
CA GLN A 37 -1.74 9.53 7.15
C GLN A 37 -0.55 8.90 7.87
N MET A 38 0.28 9.71 8.53
CA MET A 38 1.44 9.21 9.26
C MET A 38 1.03 8.28 10.40
N LYS A 39 0.00 8.66 11.17
CA LYS A 39 -0.50 7.81 12.26
C LYS A 39 -1.05 6.48 11.75
N ALA A 40 -1.79 6.50 10.66
CA ALA A 40 -2.35 5.28 10.06
C ALA A 40 -1.24 4.32 9.63
N LYS A 41 -0.17 4.85 9.05
CA LYS A 41 0.95 4.04 8.59
C LYS A 41 1.77 3.47 9.75
N VAL A 42 2.00 4.25 10.77
CA VAL A 42 2.66 3.78 12.01
C VAL A 42 1.86 2.64 12.64
N ARG A 43 0.55 2.80 12.73
CA ARG A 43 -0.32 1.77 13.29
C ARG A 43 -0.26 0.47 12.50
N LEU A 44 -0.26 0.58 11.18
CA LEU A 44 -0.14 -0.58 10.30
C LEU A 44 1.17 -1.33 10.54
N TYR A 45 2.30 -0.61 10.52
CA TYR A 45 3.61 -1.23 10.69
C TYR A 45 3.79 -1.84 12.07
N ASN A 46 3.32 -1.17 13.12
CA ASN A 46 3.39 -1.70 14.47
C ASN A 46 2.59 -3.00 14.64
N SER A 47 1.40 -3.06 14.05
CA SER A 47 0.52 -4.23 14.20
C SER A 47 1.02 -5.46 13.43
N THR A 48 1.91 -5.28 12.46
CA THR A 48 2.36 -6.35 11.58
C THR A 48 3.86 -6.58 11.58
N ALA A 49 4.61 -5.85 12.42
CA ALA A 49 6.08 -5.88 12.44
C ALA A 49 6.67 -7.28 12.63
N SER A 50 5.96 -8.19 13.35
CA SER A 50 6.45 -9.54 13.61
C SER A 50 6.33 -10.49 12.41
N ARG A 51 5.60 -10.13 11.36
CA ARG A 51 5.32 -11.03 10.23
C ARG A 51 6.29 -10.91 9.07
N GLY A 52 7.08 -9.84 9.04
CA GLY A 52 8.02 -9.58 7.96
C GLY A 52 7.33 -9.15 6.67
N THR A 53 8.13 -8.91 5.63
CA THR A 53 7.66 -8.45 4.33
C THR A 53 7.39 -9.62 3.39
N LEU A 54 6.77 -9.34 2.24
CA LEU A 54 6.52 -10.33 1.19
C LEU A 54 7.84 -10.98 0.75
N PRO A 55 7.94 -12.34 0.75
CA PRO A 55 9.14 -13.02 0.25
C PRO A 55 9.41 -12.61 -1.20
N GLU A 56 10.69 -12.36 -1.52
CA GLU A 56 11.14 -11.96 -2.86
C GLU A 56 10.39 -10.74 -3.41
N ALA A 57 10.04 -9.80 -2.53
CA ALA A 57 9.25 -8.61 -2.91
C ALA A 57 9.93 -7.77 -4.00
N ALA A 58 11.27 -7.76 -4.06
CA ALA A 58 12.01 -7.04 -5.09
C ALA A 58 11.76 -7.60 -6.49
N SER A 59 11.35 -8.87 -6.58
CA SER A 59 11.02 -9.55 -7.85
C SER A 59 9.51 -9.63 -8.09
N ALA A 60 8.71 -8.95 -7.27
CA ALA A 60 7.26 -8.97 -7.41
C ALA A 60 6.83 -8.31 -8.72
N SER A 61 5.80 -8.86 -9.35
CA SER A 61 5.26 -8.34 -10.59
C SER A 61 3.77 -8.01 -10.48
N ALA A 62 3.36 -6.92 -11.12
CA ALA A 62 1.96 -6.53 -11.24
C ALA A 62 1.71 -6.22 -12.72
N PRO A 63 1.35 -7.24 -13.53
CA PRO A 63 1.25 -7.10 -14.97
C PRO A 63 0.19 -6.10 -15.43
N GLN A 64 0.36 -5.56 -16.63
CA GLN A 64 -0.53 -4.58 -17.24
C GLN A 64 -1.99 -5.06 -17.27
N ASP A 65 -2.23 -6.31 -17.63
CA ASP A 65 -3.58 -6.87 -17.70
C ASP A 65 -4.29 -6.89 -16.34
N LYS A 66 -3.54 -7.07 -15.25
CA LYS A 66 -4.09 -7.05 -13.89
C LYS A 66 -4.39 -5.62 -13.40
N LEU A 67 -3.62 -4.65 -13.83
CA LEU A 67 -3.80 -3.25 -13.43
C LEU A 67 -4.70 -2.51 -14.40
N GLN A 68 -4.27 -2.35 -15.64
CA GLN A 68 -5.02 -1.62 -16.66
C GLN A 68 -6.30 -2.37 -17.08
N GLY A 69 -6.22 -3.69 -17.20
CA GLY A 69 -7.33 -4.51 -17.65
C GLY A 69 -8.32 -4.91 -16.57
N TYR A 70 -7.97 -4.75 -15.30
CA TYR A 70 -8.83 -5.19 -14.18
C TYR A 70 -8.96 -4.11 -13.11
N LEU A 71 -7.92 -3.89 -12.30
CA LEU A 71 -8.02 -3.07 -11.09
C LEU A 71 -8.38 -1.61 -11.38
N LEU A 72 -7.86 -1.05 -12.45
CA LEU A 72 -8.11 0.34 -12.84
C LEU A 72 -9.16 0.48 -13.95
N ASN A 73 -9.77 -0.61 -14.38
CA ASN A 73 -10.71 -0.64 -15.48
C ASN A 73 -12.15 -0.44 -14.98
N HIS A 74 -12.72 0.72 -15.24
CA HIS A 74 -14.09 1.08 -14.84
C HIS A 74 -15.17 0.25 -15.56
N GLU A 75 -14.81 -0.46 -16.62
CA GLU A 75 -15.74 -1.29 -17.38
C GLU A 75 -15.66 -2.77 -17.00
N HIS A 76 -14.70 -3.15 -16.16
CA HIS A 76 -14.54 -4.54 -15.76
C HIS A 76 -15.63 -4.94 -14.74
N PRO A 77 -16.36 -6.07 -14.98
CA PRO A 77 -17.48 -6.46 -14.12
C PRO A 77 -17.13 -6.60 -12.63
N ARG A 78 -15.91 -7.03 -12.32
CA ARG A 78 -15.47 -7.22 -10.94
C ARG A 78 -14.60 -6.08 -10.43
N GLY A 79 -13.93 -5.37 -11.33
CA GLY A 79 -12.98 -4.31 -10.95
C GLY A 79 -13.54 -2.91 -10.93
N LYS A 80 -14.72 -2.68 -11.52
CA LYS A 80 -15.25 -1.33 -11.72
C LYS A 80 -15.39 -0.50 -10.44
N GLU A 81 -15.83 -1.11 -9.35
CA GLU A 81 -15.99 -0.41 -8.07
C GLU A 81 -14.65 -0.06 -7.46
N LYS A 82 -13.68 -0.97 -7.55
CA LYS A 82 -12.32 -0.74 -7.08
C LYS A 82 -11.65 0.37 -7.90
N ALA A 83 -11.82 0.33 -9.21
CA ALA A 83 -11.30 1.36 -10.12
C ALA A 83 -11.86 2.73 -9.79
N HIS A 84 -13.15 2.80 -9.49
CA HIS A 84 -13.81 4.05 -9.13
C HIS A 84 -13.21 4.66 -7.84
N VAL A 85 -13.07 3.86 -6.80
CA VAL A 85 -12.51 4.32 -5.52
C VAL A 85 -11.06 4.76 -5.70
N ILE A 86 -10.26 3.98 -6.39
CA ILE A 86 -8.84 4.30 -6.63
C ILE A 86 -8.71 5.60 -7.40
N ASN A 87 -9.54 5.80 -8.43
CA ASN A 87 -9.52 7.03 -9.21
C ASN A 87 -9.95 8.24 -8.37
N GLN A 88 -11.04 8.10 -7.61
CA GLN A 88 -11.54 9.21 -6.78
C GLN A 88 -10.56 9.64 -5.70
N VAL A 89 -9.94 8.68 -5.02
CA VAL A 89 -9.07 8.98 -3.87
C VAL A 89 -7.65 9.28 -4.33
N LEU A 90 -7.10 8.49 -5.25
CA LEU A 90 -5.69 8.56 -5.63
C LEU A 90 -5.45 9.19 -6.99
N GLY A 91 -6.45 9.26 -7.85
CA GLY A 91 -6.31 9.83 -9.19
C GLY A 91 -5.71 8.90 -10.22
N TYR A 92 -5.64 7.60 -9.94
CA TYR A 92 -5.11 6.62 -10.91
C TYR A 92 -6.21 6.00 -11.75
N ASN A 93 -5.91 5.79 -13.03
CA ASN A 93 -6.81 5.20 -14.02
C ASN A 93 -6.02 4.41 -15.06
N VAL A 94 -6.68 3.96 -16.12
CA VAL A 94 -6.03 3.15 -17.15
C VAL A 94 -4.93 3.90 -17.92
N GLU A 95 -4.97 5.22 -17.93
CA GLU A 95 -3.98 6.04 -18.66
C GLU A 95 -2.66 6.17 -17.90
N ASN A 96 -2.72 6.24 -16.57
CA ASN A 96 -1.52 6.38 -15.73
C ASN A 96 -1.22 5.12 -14.92
N TRP A 97 -1.61 3.96 -15.43
CA TRP A 97 -1.44 2.68 -14.75
C TRP A 97 0.03 2.37 -14.40
N GLU A 98 0.97 2.82 -15.22
CA GLU A 98 2.40 2.57 -14.95
C GLU A 98 2.88 3.28 -13.70
N THR A 99 2.41 4.50 -13.46
CA THR A 99 2.72 5.24 -12.24
C THR A 99 2.16 4.51 -11.02
N PHE A 100 0.92 4.02 -11.12
CA PHE A 100 0.30 3.21 -10.09
C PHE A 100 1.12 1.94 -9.82
N GLN A 101 1.53 1.24 -10.88
CA GLN A 101 2.36 0.04 -10.78
C GLN A 101 3.64 0.31 -9.99
N LYS A 102 4.35 1.37 -10.31
CA LYS A 102 5.60 1.73 -9.63
C LYS A 102 5.37 2.03 -8.15
N LYS A 103 4.31 2.77 -7.83
CA LYS A 103 3.96 3.08 -6.44
C LYS A 103 3.59 1.83 -5.66
N LEU A 104 2.78 0.97 -6.27
CA LEU A 104 2.35 -0.28 -5.65
C LEU A 104 3.53 -1.20 -5.34
N LEU A 105 4.40 -1.42 -6.32
CA LEU A 105 5.57 -2.28 -6.16
C LEU A 105 6.56 -1.72 -5.13
N ALA A 106 6.73 -0.40 -5.09
CA ALA A 106 7.61 0.23 -4.10
C ALA A 106 7.06 0.04 -2.67
N GLU A 107 5.76 0.19 -2.49
CA GLU A 107 5.15 0.05 -1.16
C GLU A 107 5.11 -1.40 -0.68
N VAL A 108 4.85 -2.35 -1.57
CA VAL A 108 4.77 -3.75 -1.16
C VAL A 108 6.11 -4.28 -0.65
N GLN A 109 7.22 -3.74 -1.11
CA GLN A 109 8.55 -4.12 -0.65
C GLN A 109 8.83 -3.72 0.80
N LYS A 110 8.11 -2.72 1.29
CA LYS A 110 8.29 -2.15 2.64
C LYS A 110 7.22 -2.60 3.62
N SER A 111 6.04 -2.94 3.12
CA SER A 111 4.87 -3.18 3.97
C SER A 111 4.86 -4.61 4.48
N PRO A 112 4.51 -4.81 5.76
CA PRO A 112 4.47 -6.16 6.34
C PRO A 112 3.30 -6.98 5.83
N VAL A 113 3.50 -8.30 5.76
CA VAL A 113 2.44 -9.28 5.47
C VAL A 113 1.53 -9.40 6.69
N THR A 114 0.22 -9.36 6.48
CA THR A 114 -0.76 -9.52 7.57
C THR A 114 -1.40 -10.90 7.59
N LYS A 115 -1.42 -11.60 6.46
CA LYS A 115 -2.08 -12.90 6.35
C LYS A 115 -1.39 -13.75 5.29
N THR A 116 -1.31 -15.05 5.55
CA THR A 116 -0.83 -16.02 4.57
C THR A 116 -1.86 -17.14 4.43
N ALA A 117 -1.94 -17.72 3.24
CA ALA A 117 -2.83 -18.85 2.98
C ALA A 117 -2.20 -19.76 1.93
N SER A 118 -2.28 -21.07 2.17
CA SER A 118 -1.83 -22.08 1.20
C SER A 118 -3.00 -22.46 0.30
N THR A 119 -2.77 -22.50 -1.01
CA THR A 119 -3.77 -22.94 -1.99
C THR A 119 -3.15 -24.02 -2.88
N GLN A 120 -3.99 -24.67 -3.68
CA GLN A 120 -3.50 -25.66 -4.66
C GLN A 120 -2.58 -25.05 -5.72
N PHE A 121 -2.63 -23.72 -5.90
CA PHE A 121 -1.83 -23.01 -6.90
C PHE A 121 -0.53 -22.44 -6.32
N GLY A 122 -0.42 -22.35 -5.01
CA GLY A 122 0.75 -21.79 -4.32
C GLY A 122 0.38 -21.08 -3.04
N GLU A 123 1.34 -20.31 -2.51
CA GLU A 123 1.14 -19.54 -1.28
C GLU A 123 0.64 -18.13 -1.60
N ARG A 124 -0.38 -17.68 -0.91
CA ARG A 124 -0.92 -16.33 -1.04
C ARG A 124 -0.59 -15.50 0.19
N TYR A 125 -0.26 -14.24 -0.08
CA TYR A 125 0.14 -13.28 0.95
C TYR A 125 -0.71 -12.03 0.83
N THR A 126 -1.29 -11.60 1.94
CA THR A 126 -2.00 -10.33 2.00
C THR A 126 -1.05 -9.28 2.56
N VAL A 127 -0.83 -8.22 1.79
CA VAL A 127 0.07 -7.12 2.14
C VAL A 127 -0.71 -5.81 2.04
N PRO A 128 -1.18 -5.26 3.17
CA PRO A 128 -1.82 -3.96 3.15
C PRO A 128 -0.79 -2.88 2.82
N VAL A 129 -1.13 -2.00 1.90
CA VAL A 129 -0.29 -0.86 1.55
C VAL A 129 -1.11 0.42 1.68
N ILE A 130 -0.43 1.52 1.98
CA ILE A 130 -1.05 2.84 2.00
C ILE A 130 -0.43 3.64 0.87
N LEU A 131 -1.27 4.03 -0.10
CA LEU A 131 -0.85 4.86 -1.22
C LEU A 131 -1.41 6.26 -1.05
N TYR A 132 -0.62 7.25 -1.43
CA TYR A 132 -0.97 8.65 -1.31
C TYR A 132 -1.36 9.23 -2.66
N GLY A 133 -2.42 10.03 -2.65
CA GLY A 133 -2.89 10.75 -3.83
C GLY A 133 -2.68 12.24 -3.70
N ARG A 134 -3.48 13.02 -4.43
CA ARG A 134 -3.43 14.48 -4.40
C ARG A 134 -4.04 15.02 -3.11
N LYS A 135 -3.62 16.23 -2.69
CA LYS A 135 -4.16 16.93 -1.52
C LYS A 135 -4.06 16.11 -0.23
N ASP A 136 -2.95 15.37 -0.10
CA ASP A 136 -2.70 14.52 1.07
C ASP A 136 -3.76 13.45 1.32
N ARG A 137 -4.54 13.09 0.30
CA ARG A 137 -5.47 11.97 0.38
C ARG A 137 -4.70 10.66 0.35
N PHE A 138 -5.20 9.67 1.04
CA PHE A 138 -4.59 8.36 1.03
C PHE A 138 -5.65 7.26 0.99
N LEU A 139 -5.22 6.09 0.56
CA LEU A 139 -6.08 4.92 0.49
C LEU A 139 -5.27 3.71 0.94
N ARG A 140 -5.86 2.95 1.86
CA ARG A 140 -5.31 1.65 2.25
C ARG A 140 -5.87 0.60 1.30
N LEU A 141 -4.97 -0.15 0.66
CA LEU A 141 -5.31 -1.25 -0.22
C LEU A 141 -4.82 -2.55 0.40
N ASN A 142 -5.72 -3.52 0.54
CA ASN A 142 -5.32 -4.87 0.95
C ASN A 142 -4.94 -5.62 -0.32
N THR A 143 -3.64 -5.71 -0.60
CA THR A 143 -3.14 -6.36 -1.80
C THR A 143 -2.87 -7.82 -1.54
N VAL A 144 -3.16 -8.67 -2.53
CA VAL A 144 -2.93 -10.11 -2.44
C VAL A 144 -1.96 -10.52 -3.53
N TRP A 145 -0.94 -11.26 -3.14
CA TRP A 145 0.14 -11.74 -4.00
C TRP A 145 0.25 -13.25 -3.89
N GLN A 146 0.67 -13.91 -4.95
CA GLN A 146 0.83 -15.36 -4.95
C GLN A 146 2.22 -15.73 -5.44
N ILE A 147 2.83 -16.69 -4.73
CA ILE A 147 4.02 -17.39 -5.19
C ILE A 147 3.56 -18.76 -5.61
N ASP A 148 3.63 -19.06 -6.90
CA ASP A 148 3.15 -20.33 -7.46
C ASP A 148 3.95 -21.51 -6.91
N THR A 149 3.30 -22.66 -6.82
CA THR A 149 3.97 -23.89 -6.39
C THR A 149 5.19 -24.17 -7.27
N GLY A 150 6.36 -24.29 -6.63
CA GLY A 150 7.64 -24.46 -7.34
C GLY A 150 8.25 -23.17 -7.84
N GLY A 151 7.55 -22.03 -7.72
CA GLY A 151 8.10 -20.71 -8.06
C GLY A 151 8.72 -20.02 -6.86
N LYS A 152 9.22 -18.80 -7.06
CA LYS A 152 9.75 -17.98 -5.99
C LYS A 152 9.33 -16.50 -6.06
N ASP A 153 8.95 -16.04 -7.24
CA ASP A 153 8.62 -14.62 -7.44
C ASP A 153 7.12 -14.37 -7.27
N PRO A 154 6.73 -13.43 -6.39
CA PRO A 154 5.32 -13.15 -6.20
C PRO A 154 4.72 -12.38 -7.37
N HIS A 155 3.47 -12.68 -7.69
CA HIS A 155 2.73 -11.92 -8.69
C HIS A 155 1.40 -11.43 -8.11
N PHE A 156 0.96 -10.28 -8.61
CA PHE A 156 -0.25 -9.62 -8.14
C PHE A 156 -1.50 -10.41 -8.50
N ILE A 157 -2.39 -10.61 -7.52
CA ILE A 157 -3.68 -11.26 -7.72
C ILE A 157 -4.80 -10.22 -7.71
N THR A 158 -4.94 -9.48 -6.63
CA THR A 158 -5.99 -8.47 -6.49
C THR A 158 -5.63 -7.46 -5.40
N ALA A 159 -6.38 -6.37 -5.36
CA ALA A 159 -6.33 -5.41 -4.27
C ALA A 159 -7.74 -4.94 -3.96
N THR A 160 -8.02 -4.77 -2.68
CA THR A 160 -9.32 -4.30 -2.23
C THR A 160 -9.14 -3.05 -1.39
N PRO A 161 -9.76 -1.92 -1.80
CA PRO A 161 -9.73 -0.72 -0.98
C PRO A 161 -10.40 -0.96 0.35
N GLU A 162 -9.74 -0.55 1.43
CA GLU A 162 -10.33 -0.61 2.75
C GLU A 162 -11.21 0.61 2.97
N ARG A 163 -12.49 0.38 3.23
CA ARG A 163 -13.42 1.47 3.51
C ARG A 163 -13.38 1.78 4.99
N LYS A 164 -13.24 3.05 5.33
CA LYS A 164 -13.47 3.50 6.70
C LYS A 164 -14.95 3.35 7.02
N LYS A 165 -15.22 2.68 8.07
CA LYS A 165 -16.55 2.68 8.66
C LYS A 165 -16.71 3.89 9.56
#